data_88c82caddcb456a0b5f3e449b9a9c27a
#
_entry.id   88c82caddcb456a0b5f3e449b9a9c27a
#
_cell.length_a   1.000
_cell.length_b   1.000
_cell.length_c   1.000
_cell.angle_alpha   90.00
_cell.angle_beta   90.00
_cell.angle_gamma   90.00
#
_symmetry.space_group_name_H-M   'P 1'
#
loop_
_entity.id
_entity.type
_entity.pdbx_description
1 polymer ?
#
loop_
_entity_poly.entity_id
_entity_poly.type
_entity_poly.pdbx_seq_one_letter_code
_entity_poly.pdbx_strand_id
1 'polypeptide(L)' 'MNLKEQQYVCTLARCQSISRAAEELFISPSALSVYISNLEKYLGVRLFERT' A
#
# COMPACT_ATOMS: atom_id res chain seq x y z
N MET A 1 -4.57 -11.23 -7.78
CA MET A 1 -4.44 -9.79 -7.51
C MET A 1 -5.03 -9.00 -8.67
N ASN A 2 -5.90 -8.05 -8.40
CA ASN A 2 -6.52 -7.31 -9.49
C ASN A 2 -5.66 -6.07 -9.83
N LEU A 3 -6.08 -5.36 -10.86
CA LEU A 3 -5.32 -4.22 -11.36
C LEU A 3 -5.15 -3.12 -10.31
N LYS A 4 -6.18 -2.89 -9.53
CA LYS A 4 -6.14 -1.86 -8.48
C LYS A 4 -5.11 -2.22 -7.41
N GLU A 5 -5.08 -3.49 -7.01
CA GLU A 5 -4.12 -3.94 -6.01
C GLU A 5 -2.69 -3.82 -6.53
N GLN A 6 -2.47 -4.17 -7.79
CA GLN A 6 -1.16 -4.01 -8.40
C GLN A 6 -0.73 -2.55 -8.40
N GLN A 7 -1.64 -1.66 -8.73
CA GLN A 7 -1.35 -0.23 -8.76
C GLN A 7 -0.94 0.26 -7.38
N TYR A 8 -1.67 -0.16 -6.35
CA TYR A 8 -1.37 0.26 -4.98
C TYR A 8 0.00 -0.25 -4.53
N VAL A 9 0.26 -1.53 -4.78
CA VAL A 9 1.52 -2.14 -4.37
C VAL A 9 2.70 -1.51 -5.12
N CYS A 10 2.56 -1.32 -6.42
CA CYS A 10 3.63 -0.72 -7.22
C CYS A 10 3.90 0.73 -6.79
N THR A 11 2.84 1.49 -6.52
CA THR A 11 3.00 2.87 -6.08
C THR A 11 3.73 2.92 -4.74
N LEU A 12 3.33 2.04 -3.81
CA LEU A 12 3.97 2.00 -2.51
C LEU A 12 5.45 1.62 -2.61
N ALA A 13 5.76 0.64 -3.45
CA ALA A 13 7.15 0.20 -3.63
C ALA A 13 8.00 1.31 -4.23
N ARG A 14 7.45 2.06 -5.18
CA ARG A 14 8.17 3.13 -5.84
C ARG A 14 8.40 4.31 -4.90
N CYS A 15 7.38 4.68 -4.14
CA CYS A 15 7.46 5.84 -3.24
C CYS A 15 8.21 5.53 -1.96
N GLN A 16 8.14 4.29 -1.49
CA GLN A 16 8.73 3.85 -0.23
C GLN A 16 8.26 4.69 0.95
N SER A 17 7.03 5.18 0.86
CA SER A 17 6.42 6.01 1.90
C SER A 17 4.91 5.92 1.75
N ILE A 18 4.25 5.60 2.86
CA ILE A 18 2.78 5.51 2.83
C ILE A 18 2.16 6.87 2.56
N SER A 19 2.72 7.93 3.15
CA SER A 19 2.19 9.28 2.93
C SER A 19 2.27 9.68 1.46
N ARG A 20 3.42 9.47 0.84
CA ARG A 20 3.59 9.82 -0.56
C ARG A 20 2.72 8.97 -1.47
N ALA A 21 2.68 7.67 -1.20
CA ALA A 21 1.86 6.78 -2.01
C ALA A 21 0.40 7.17 -1.92
N ALA A 22 -0.07 7.50 -0.72
CA ALA A 22 -1.46 7.91 -0.53
C ALA A 22 -1.76 9.18 -1.32
N GLU A 23 -0.82 10.13 -1.35
CA GLU A 23 -1.01 11.35 -2.13
C GLU A 23 -1.16 11.03 -3.61
N GLU A 24 -0.31 10.17 -4.13
CA GLU A 24 -0.38 9.80 -5.54
C GLU A 24 -1.66 9.05 -5.87
N LEU A 25 -2.17 8.28 -4.91
CA LEU A 25 -3.38 7.50 -5.10
C LEU A 25 -4.65 8.26 -4.75
N PHE A 26 -4.52 9.49 -4.28
CA PHE A 26 -5.64 10.37 -3.91
C PHE A 26 -6.48 9.76 -2.79
N ILE A 27 -5.82 9.14 -1.81
CA ILE A 27 -6.48 8.60 -0.63
C ILE A 27 -5.71 9.06 0.60
N SER A 28 -6.33 8.90 1.79
CA SER A 28 -5.67 9.28 3.02
C SER A 28 -4.59 8.26 3.39
N PRO A 29 -3.52 8.68 4.08
CA PRO A 29 -2.50 7.74 4.54
C PRO A 29 -3.08 6.65 5.43
N SER A 30 -4.08 7.00 6.27
CA SER A 30 -4.72 6.00 7.13
C SER A 30 -5.41 4.92 6.30
N ALA A 31 -6.12 5.33 5.25
CA ALA A 31 -6.83 4.37 4.40
C ALA A 31 -5.83 3.45 3.70
N LEU A 32 -4.74 4.00 3.20
CA LEU A 32 -3.72 3.20 2.54
C LEU A 32 -3.07 2.23 3.52
N SER A 33 -2.80 2.69 4.75
CA SER A 33 -2.19 1.84 5.76
C SER A 33 -3.06 0.63 6.06
N VAL A 34 -4.37 0.86 6.22
CA VAL A 34 -5.31 -0.23 6.48
C VAL A 34 -5.37 -1.18 5.29
N TYR A 35 -5.39 -0.63 4.08
CA TYR A 35 -5.45 -1.45 2.88
C TYR A 35 -4.22 -2.36 2.79
N ILE A 36 -3.03 -1.81 3.00
CA ILE A 36 -1.79 -2.58 2.92
C ILE A 36 -1.74 -3.64 4.01
N SER A 37 -2.18 -3.29 5.22
CA SER A 37 -2.21 -4.25 6.33
C SER A 37 -3.10 -5.44 6.01
N ASN A 38 -4.28 -5.18 5.44
CA ASN A 38 -5.19 -6.25 5.06
C ASN A 38 -4.60 -7.11 3.94
N LEU A 39 -3.94 -6.48 2.99
CA LEU A 39 -3.34 -7.19 1.88
C LEU A 39 -2.19 -8.09 2.37
N GLU A 40 -1.39 -7.59 3.30
CA GLU A 40 -0.32 -8.38 3.89
C GLU A 40 -0.88 -9.62 4.60
N LYS A 41 -1.97 -9.45 5.32
CA LYS A 41 -2.63 -10.57 5.98
C LYS A 41 -3.11 -11.60 4.98
N TYR A 42 -3.72 -11.11 3.91
CA TYR A 42 -4.27 -12.00 2.88
C TYR A 42 -3.19 -12.82 2.21
N LEU A 43 -2.07 -12.19 1.88
CA LEU A 43 -0.98 -12.83 1.18
C LEU A 43 -0.05 -13.60 2.12
N GLY A 44 -0.11 -13.29 3.41
CA GLY A 44 0.77 -13.94 4.38
C GLY A 44 2.21 -13.46 4.30
N VAL A 45 2.43 -12.30 3.70
CA VAL A 45 3.78 -11.73 3.58
C VAL A 45 3.71 -10.25 3.90
N ARG A 46 4.87 -9.69 4.22
CA ARG A 46 4.98 -8.27 4.50
C ARG A 46 5.39 -7.54 3.23
N LEU A 47 4.55 -6.62 2.77
CA LEU A 47 4.80 -5.87 1.54
C LEU A 47 5.56 -4.59 1.80
N PHE A 48 5.43 -4.02 2.98
CA PHE A 48 6.07 -2.75 3.32
C PHE A 48 6.44 -2.76 4.78
N GLU A 49 7.72 -2.53 5.06
CA GLU A 49 8.22 -2.55 6.42
C GLU A 49 8.12 -1.15 7.00
N ARG A 50 7.36 -1.04 8.09
CA ARG A 50 7.18 0.23 8.79
C ARG A 50 8.01 0.20 10.07
N THR A 51 8.80 1.19 10.24
CA THR A 51 9.59 1.34 11.45
C THR A 51 9.00 2.42 12.33
#